data_6594d878a15dca7fa0daac193c15c1d3
#
_entry.id   6594d878a15dca7fa0daac193c15c1d3
#
_cell.length_a   1.000
_cell.length_b   1.000
_cell.length_c   1.000
_cell.angle_alpha   90.00
_cell.angle_beta   90.00
_cell.angle_gamma   90.00
#
_symmetry.space_group_name_H-M   'P 1'
#
loop_
_entity.id
_entity.type
_entity.pdbx_description
1 polymer ?
#
loop_
_entity_poly.entity_id
_entity_poly.type
_entity_poly.pdbx_seq_one_letter_code
_entity_poly.pdbx_strand_id
1 'polypeptide(L)'
;YFAFISVLHFRESLGLRGEDHVYLMKEHFYQALNETEHLEEMELREGDKHWIDRFFAKHLVLFYYWVMVVYYLVDPMDAYDINMKIEKHAYETYVKYGAYHPEDKKIQEIANDELEHSKELHKAMLMIA
;
A
#
# COMPACT_ATOMS: atom_id res chain seq x y z
N TYR A 1 0.93 -3.13 2.32
CA TYR A 1 0.51 -4.37 1.66
C TYR A 1 1.26 -5.62 2.16
N PHE A 2 2.54 -5.49 2.48
CA PHE A 2 3.28 -6.61 3.08
C PHE A 2 2.69 -7.08 4.40
N ALA A 3 2.09 -6.18 5.17
CA ALA A 3 1.38 -6.56 6.39
C ALA A 3 0.23 -7.52 6.10
N PHE A 4 -0.55 -7.24 5.08
CA PHE A 4 -1.66 -8.10 4.65
C PHE A 4 -1.16 -9.47 4.18
N ILE A 5 -0.09 -9.48 3.39
CA ILE A 5 0.55 -10.72 2.92
C ILE A 5 1.05 -11.54 4.11
N SER A 6 1.67 -10.91 5.09
CA SER A 6 2.20 -11.55 6.29
C SER A 6 1.09 -12.25 7.08
N VAL A 7 -0.05 -11.60 7.27
CA VAL A 7 -1.19 -12.19 7.98
C VAL A 7 -1.80 -13.33 7.19
N LEU A 8 -1.97 -13.16 5.89
CA LEU A 8 -2.50 -14.24 5.03
C LEU A 8 -1.58 -15.45 5.03
N HIS A 9 -0.27 -15.24 4.97
CA HIS A 9 0.71 -16.31 5.05
C HIS A 9 0.69 -17.01 6.42
N PHE A 10 0.57 -16.25 7.49
CA PHE A 10 0.43 -16.79 8.84
C PHE A 10 -0.80 -17.71 8.94
N ARG A 11 -1.95 -17.25 8.44
CA ARG A 11 -3.18 -18.05 8.40
C ARG A 11 -3.00 -19.31 7.54
N GLU A 12 -2.34 -19.20 6.40
CA GLU A 12 -2.02 -20.33 5.54
C GLU A 12 -1.22 -21.41 6.31
N SER A 13 -0.24 -20.96 7.10
CA SER A 13 0.59 -21.86 7.93
C SER A 13 -0.22 -22.63 8.97
N LEU A 14 -1.36 -22.07 9.38
CA LEU A 14 -2.29 -22.71 10.29
C LEU A 14 -3.39 -23.51 9.58
N GLY A 15 -3.35 -23.60 8.25
CA GLY A 15 -4.38 -24.24 7.45
C GLY A 15 -5.67 -23.46 7.31
N LEU A 16 -5.65 -22.16 7.61
CA LEU A 16 -6.83 -21.30 7.62
C LEU A 16 -6.91 -20.48 6.32
N ARG A 17 -6.98 -21.16 5.19
CA ARG A 17 -7.14 -20.50 3.89
C ARG A 17 -8.63 -20.34 3.54
N GLY A 18 -9.06 -19.10 3.27
CA GLY A 18 -10.38 -18.82 2.75
C GLY A 18 -10.47 -19.02 1.23
N GLU A 19 -11.65 -18.90 0.67
CA GLU A 19 -11.88 -19.05 -0.78
C GLU A 19 -11.09 -18.04 -1.61
N ASP A 20 -10.95 -16.82 -1.10
CA ASP A 20 -10.29 -15.72 -1.80
C ASP A 20 -8.80 -15.61 -1.48
N HIS A 21 -8.23 -16.57 -0.75
CA HIS A 21 -6.86 -16.49 -0.24
C HIS A 21 -5.83 -16.25 -1.34
N VAL A 22 -5.87 -17.05 -2.40
CA VAL A 22 -4.89 -16.93 -3.51
C VAL A 22 -5.05 -15.62 -4.24
N TYR A 23 -6.29 -15.19 -4.48
CA TYR A 23 -6.56 -13.92 -5.12
C TYR A 23 -5.99 -12.75 -4.29
N LEU A 24 -6.28 -12.73 -3.00
CA LEU A 24 -5.81 -11.67 -2.11
C LEU A 24 -4.28 -11.65 -2.00
N MET A 25 -3.64 -12.83 -1.93
CA MET A 25 -2.18 -12.93 -1.91
C MET A 25 -1.57 -12.31 -3.18
N LYS A 26 -2.08 -12.67 -4.33
CA LYS A 26 -1.60 -12.15 -5.62
C LYS A 26 -1.78 -10.64 -5.71
N GLU A 27 -2.96 -10.16 -5.35
CA GLU A 27 -3.31 -8.74 -5.44
C GLU A 27 -2.43 -7.89 -4.53
N HIS A 28 -2.31 -8.28 -3.27
CA HIS A 28 -1.49 -7.54 -2.32
C HIS A 28 0.00 -7.64 -2.65
N PHE A 29 0.46 -8.76 -3.18
CA PHE A 29 1.84 -8.89 -3.63
C PHE A 29 2.13 -7.95 -4.81
N TYR A 30 1.24 -7.89 -5.78
CA TYR A 30 1.33 -6.96 -6.90
C TYR A 30 1.37 -5.50 -6.41
N GLN A 31 0.47 -5.15 -5.49
CA GLN A 31 0.43 -3.81 -4.90
C GLN A 31 1.72 -3.48 -4.17
N ALA A 32 2.27 -4.43 -3.41
CA ALA A 32 3.54 -4.25 -2.70
C ALA A 32 4.72 -4.02 -3.65
N LEU A 33 4.79 -4.77 -4.74
CA LEU A 33 5.82 -4.57 -5.77
C LEU A 33 5.69 -3.21 -6.43
N ASN A 34 4.47 -2.80 -6.75
CA ASN A 34 4.20 -1.50 -7.35
C ASN A 34 4.61 -0.35 -6.42
N GLU A 35 4.34 -0.47 -5.12
CA GLU A 35 4.80 0.52 -4.14
C GLU A 35 6.33 0.57 -4.05
N THR A 36 7.01 -0.55 -4.19
CA THR A 36 8.47 -0.59 -4.24
C THR A 36 9.00 0.16 -5.46
N GLU A 37 8.35 0.02 -6.60
CA GLU A 37 8.70 0.81 -7.80
C GLU A 37 8.51 2.31 -7.57
N HIS A 38 7.44 2.71 -6.88
CA HIS A 38 7.23 4.11 -6.52
C HIS A 38 8.33 4.61 -5.58
N LEU A 39 8.76 3.81 -4.61
CA LEU A 39 9.85 4.14 -3.71
C LEU A 39 11.15 4.35 -4.48
N GLU A 40 11.49 3.45 -5.40
CA GLU A 40 12.67 3.58 -6.25
C GLU A 40 12.65 4.88 -7.05
N GLU A 41 11.49 5.25 -7.61
CA GLU A 41 11.34 6.52 -8.34
C GLU A 41 11.60 7.73 -7.43
N MET A 42 11.10 7.70 -6.20
CA MET A 42 11.32 8.79 -5.25
C MET A 42 12.78 8.86 -4.79
N GLU A 43 13.45 7.72 -4.66
CA GLU A 43 14.88 7.66 -4.36
C GLU A 43 15.72 8.26 -5.50
N LEU A 44 15.36 7.96 -6.76
CA LEU A 44 15.99 8.56 -7.95
C LEU A 44 15.84 10.08 -7.97
N ARG A 45 14.77 10.61 -7.39
CA ARG A 45 14.52 12.05 -7.25
C ARG A 45 15.17 12.64 -5.99
N GLU A 46 16.04 11.89 -5.31
CA GLU A 46 16.72 12.30 -4.08
C GLU A 46 15.76 12.59 -2.91
N GLY A 47 14.58 11.91 -2.89
CA GLY A 47 13.59 12.05 -1.81
C GLY A 47 14.09 11.56 -0.46
N ASP A 48 15.11 10.71 -0.44
CA ASP A 48 15.75 10.14 0.76
C ASP A 48 17.12 10.75 1.06
N LYS A 49 17.42 11.94 0.53
CA LYS A 49 18.69 12.62 0.59
C LYS A 49 19.21 12.88 2.01
N HIS A 50 18.31 13.23 2.92
CA HIS A 50 18.65 13.57 4.29
C HIS A 50 18.60 12.32 5.19
N TRP A 51 19.75 11.99 5.85
CA TRP A 51 19.85 10.78 6.66
C TRP A 51 18.90 10.78 7.87
N ILE A 52 18.63 11.95 8.44
CA ILE A 52 17.69 12.09 9.58
C ILE A 52 16.26 11.72 9.13
N ASP A 53 15.85 12.24 7.98
CA ASP A 53 14.53 11.92 7.42
C ASP A 53 14.40 10.43 7.10
N ARG A 54 15.45 9.84 6.54
CA ARG A 54 15.49 8.39 6.27
C ARG A 54 15.39 7.57 7.54
N PHE A 55 16.11 8.00 8.60
CA PHE A 55 16.08 7.31 9.89
C PHE A 55 14.67 7.29 10.47
N PHE A 56 14.03 8.44 10.57
CA PHE A 56 12.66 8.54 11.09
C PHE A 56 11.65 7.84 10.19
N ALA A 57 11.77 7.98 8.89
CA ALA A 57 10.88 7.33 7.93
C ALA A 57 10.93 5.80 8.07
N LYS A 58 12.12 5.21 8.14
CA LYS A 58 12.28 3.76 8.31
C LYS A 58 11.65 3.25 9.59
N HIS A 59 11.83 3.96 10.70
CA HIS A 59 11.25 3.56 11.98
C HIS A 59 9.73 3.72 12.00
N LEU A 60 9.22 4.78 11.39
CA LEU A 60 7.78 5.00 11.27
C LEU A 60 7.13 3.93 10.40
N VAL A 61 7.75 3.57 9.28
CA VAL A 61 7.25 2.52 8.38
C VAL A 61 7.27 1.16 9.08
N LEU A 62 8.32 0.85 9.81
CA LEU A 62 8.41 -0.40 10.56
C LEU A 62 7.32 -0.48 11.63
N PHE A 63 7.09 0.61 12.37
CA PHE A 63 6.01 0.69 13.34
C PHE A 63 4.65 0.50 12.67
N TYR A 64 4.40 1.21 11.58
CA TYR A 64 3.17 1.09 10.80
C TYR A 64 2.94 -0.33 10.30
N TYR A 65 3.99 -0.99 9.83
CA TYR A 65 3.91 -2.40 9.39
C TYR A 65 3.34 -3.28 10.50
N TRP A 66 3.90 -3.20 11.70
CA TRP A 66 3.44 -4.03 12.83
C TRP A 66 2.03 -3.67 13.28
N VAL A 67 1.69 -2.39 13.30
CA VAL A 67 0.33 -1.94 13.60
C VAL A 67 -0.66 -2.55 12.61
N MET A 68 -0.33 -2.52 11.33
CA MET A 68 -1.21 -3.06 10.28
C MET A 68 -1.29 -4.58 10.32
N VAL A 69 -0.22 -5.28 10.71
CA VAL A 69 -0.26 -6.74 10.91
C VAL A 69 -1.31 -7.08 11.97
N VAL A 70 -1.24 -6.44 13.13
CA VAL A 70 -2.19 -6.67 14.23
C VAL A 70 -3.60 -6.24 13.81
N TYR A 71 -3.72 -5.09 13.18
CA TYR A 71 -5.00 -4.54 12.76
C TYR A 71 -5.71 -5.46 11.76
N TYR A 72 -4.98 -5.90 10.74
CA TYR A 72 -5.54 -6.79 9.72
C TYR A 72 -5.90 -8.15 10.29
N LEU A 73 -5.16 -8.64 11.27
CA LEU A 73 -5.46 -9.89 11.95
C LEU A 73 -6.77 -9.80 12.74
N VAL A 74 -7.01 -8.67 13.40
CA VAL A 74 -8.16 -8.44 14.28
C VAL A 74 -9.39 -7.97 13.50
N ASP A 75 -9.22 -7.02 12.60
CA ASP A 75 -10.31 -6.40 11.84
C ASP A 75 -9.87 -6.10 10.40
N PRO A 76 -9.88 -7.11 9.53
CA PRO A 76 -9.44 -6.93 8.16
C PRO A 76 -10.27 -5.92 7.36
N MET A 77 -11.57 -5.81 7.64
CA MET A 77 -12.44 -4.84 6.97
C MET A 77 -11.97 -3.41 7.19
N ASP A 78 -11.74 -3.06 8.46
CA ASP A 78 -11.34 -1.71 8.81
C ASP A 78 -9.89 -1.43 8.39
N ALA A 79 -9.03 -2.45 8.42
CA ALA A 79 -7.67 -2.34 7.90
C ALA A 79 -7.66 -1.97 6.41
N TYR A 80 -8.50 -2.60 5.61
CA TYR A 80 -8.66 -2.26 4.20
C TYR A 80 -9.23 -0.85 4.02
N ASP A 81 -10.21 -0.47 4.83
CA ASP A 81 -10.83 0.86 4.75
C ASP A 81 -9.81 1.97 5.03
N ILE A 82 -9.01 1.81 6.07
CA ILE A 82 -7.95 2.77 6.42
C ILE A 82 -6.94 2.88 5.28
N ASN A 83 -6.48 1.75 4.76
CA ASN A 83 -5.49 1.76 3.69
C ASN A 83 -6.06 2.35 2.40
N MET A 84 -7.32 2.08 2.11
CA MET A 84 -8.03 2.69 0.98
C MET A 84 -8.06 4.22 1.09
N LYS A 85 -8.31 4.75 2.27
CA LYS A 85 -8.30 6.19 2.52
C LYS A 85 -6.91 6.79 2.34
N ILE A 86 -5.88 6.07 2.78
CA ILE A 86 -4.47 6.48 2.57
C ILE A 86 -4.16 6.55 1.08
N GLU A 87 -4.56 5.53 0.32
CA GLU A 87 -4.34 5.51 -1.14
C GLU A 87 -5.07 6.64 -1.86
N LYS A 88 -6.31 6.94 -1.46
CA LYS A 88 -7.06 8.08 -2.01
C LYS A 88 -6.38 9.40 -1.71
N HIS A 89 -5.86 9.56 -0.50
CA HIS A 89 -5.12 10.77 -0.12
C HIS A 89 -3.83 10.90 -0.94
N ALA A 90 -3.11 9.82 -1.13
CA ALA A 90 -1.91 9.79 -1.97
C ALA A 90 -2.25 10.17 -3.42
N TYR A 91 -3.32 9.61 -3.98
CA TYR A 91 -3.81 9.97 -5.31
C TYR A 91 -4.07 11.48 -5.43
N GLU A 92 -4.81 12.04 -4.49
CA GLU A 92 -5.12 13.48 -4.49
C GLU A 92 -3.85 14.34 -4.41
N THR A 93 -2.88 13.92 -3.61
CA THR A 93 -1.59 14.60 -3.47
C THR A 93 -0.81 14.60 -4.77
N TYR A 94 -0.73 13.46 -5.45
CA TYR A 94 -0.04 13.35 -6.74
C TYR A 94 -0.76 14.12 -7.84
N VAL A 95 -2.09 14.14 -7.83
CA VAL A 95 -2.88 14.92 -8.79
C VAL A 95 -2.60 16.42 -8.62
N LYS A 96 -2.55 16.92 -7.40
CA LYS A 96 -2.20 18.31 -7.13
C LYS A 96 -0.81 18.67 -7.63
N TYR A 97 0.16 17.82 -7.35
CA TYR A 97 1.52 18.00 -7.86
C TYR A 97 1.54 18.03 -9.38
N GLY A 98 0.86 17.10 -10.02
CA GLY A 98 0.78 16.99 -11.48
C GLY A 98 0.13 18.19 -12.14
N ALA A 99 -0.80 18.87 -11.46
CA ALA A 99 -1.43 20.09 -11.97
C ALA A 99 -0.42 21.23 -12.11
N TYR A 100 0.60 21.29 -11.22
CA TYR A 100 1.69 22.26 -11.30
C TYR A 100 2.85 21.79 -12.17
N HIS A 101 2.93 20.51 -12.48
CA HIS A 101 4.00 19.89 -13.27
C HIS A 101 3.41 18.96 -14.33
N PRO A 102 2.67 19.50 -15.33
CA PRO A 102 1.98 18.68 -16.33
C PRO A 102 2.93 17.90 -17.23
N GLU A 103 4.21 18.28 -17.29
CA GLU A 103 5.27 17.57 -18.02
C GLU A 103 5.73 16.29 -17.32
N ASP A 104 5.41 16.12 -16.05
CA ASP A 104 5.87 15.00 -15.24
C ASP A 104 4.90 13.81 -15.37
N LYS A 105 5.07 13.06 -16.46
CA LYS A 105 4.20 11.92 -16.78
C LYS A 105 4.34 10.77 -15.78
N LYS A 106 5.51 10.62 -15.16
CA LYS A 106 5.73 9.54 -14.18
C LYS A 106 4.87 9.76 -12.93
N ILE A 107 4.72 11.00 -12.50
CA ILE A 107 3.83 11.34 -11.37
C ILE A 107 2.37 11.06 -11.72
N GLN A 108 1.96 11.32 -12.95
CA GLN A 108 0.60 10.98 -13.42
C GLN A 108 0.37 9.47 -13.39
N GLU A 109 1.36 8.69 -13.81
CA GLU A 109 1.33 7.24 -13.76
C GLU A 109 1.20 6.74 -12.32
N ILE A 110 2.01 7.28 -11.39
CA ILE A 110 1.94 6.95 -9.97
C ILE A 110 0.58 7.30 -9.39
N ALA A 111 0.03 8.46 -9.72
CA ALA A 111 -1.31 8.86 -9.28
C ALA A 111 -2.37 7.83 -9.72
N ASN A 112 -2.30 7.38 -10.97
CA ASN A 112 -3.23 6.37 -11.48
C ASN A 112 -3.07 5.03 -10.75
N ASP A 113 -1.84 4.64 -10.41
CA ASP A 113 -1.58 3.44 -9.63
C ASP A 113 -2.22 3.52 -8.24
N GLU A 114 -2.10 4.66 -7.56
CA GLU A 114 -2.70 4.86 -6.24
C GLU A 114 -4.24 4.80 -6.30
N LEU A 115 -4.83 5.34 -7.35
CA LEU A 115 -6.27 5.23 -7.57
C LEU A 115 -6.69 3.78 -7.80
N GLU A 116 -5.92 3.03 -8.57
CA GLU A 116 -6.20 1.61 -8.82
C GLU A 116 -6.06 0.78 -7.54
N HIS A 117 -5.03 1.04 -6.73
CA HIS A 117 -4.89 0.41 -5.41
C HIS A 117 -6.11 0.65 -4.53
N SER A 118 -6.63 1.88 -4.51
CA SER A 118 -7.84 2.24 -3.77
C SER A 118 -9.05 1.40 -4.21
N LYS A 119 -9.23 1.23 -5.52
CA LYS A 119 -10.33 0.44 -6.08
C LYS A 119 -10.19 -1.04 -5.73
N GLU A 120 -8.99 -1.58 -5.83
CA GLU A 120 -8.72 -2.98 -5.52
C GLU A 120 -8.90 -3.28 -4.02
N LEU A 121 -8.52 -2.34 -3.16
CA LEU A 121 -8.78 -2.46 -1.71
C LEU A 121 -10.27 -2.45 -1.41
N HIS A 122 -11.04 -1.60 -2.09
CA HIS A 122 -12.49 -1.60 -1.94
C HIS A 122 -13.09 -2.94 -2.36
N LYS A 123 -12.63 -3.48 -3.48
CA LYS A 123 -13.04 -4.80 -3.95
C LYS A 123 -12.70 -5.90 -2.94
N ALA A 124 -11.46 -5.89 -2.40
CA ALA A 124 -11.04 -6.83 -1.38
C ALA A 124 -11.94 -6.74 -0.14
N MET A 125 -12.27 -5.53 0.28
CA MET A 125 -13.18 -5.30 1.40
C MET A 125 -14.55 -5.92 1.17
N LEU A 126 -15.10 -5.79 -0.03
CA LEU A 126 -16.38 -6.39 -0.39
C LEU A 126 -16.33 -7.92 -0.41
N MET A 127 -15.20 -8.49 -0.83
CA MET A 127 -15.01 -9.95 -0.89
C MET A 127 -15.01 -10.61 0.49
N ILE A 128 -14.51 -9.92 1.51
CA ILE A 128 -14.42 -10.45 2.89
C ILE A 128 -15.59 -10.05 3.77
N ALA A 129 -16.50 -9.24 3.25
CA ALA A 129 -17.65 -8.75 4.00
C ALA A 129 -18.68 -9.86 4.31
#